data_f40338e9f2ef1c001fa06a07d373667f
#
_entry.id   f40338e9f2ef1c001fa06a07d373667f
#
_cell.length_a   1.000
_cell.length_b   1.000
_cell.length_c   1.000
_cell.angle_alpha   90.00
_cell.angle_beta   90.00
_cell.angle_gamma   90.00
#
_symmetry.space_group_name_H-M   'P 1'
#
loop_
_entity.id
_entity.type
_entity.pdbx_description
1 polymer ?
#
loop_
_entity_poly.entity_id
_entity_poly.type
_entity_poly.pdbx_seq_one_letter_code
_entity_poly.pdbx_strand_id
1 'polypeptide(L)'
;MTMPALPRDAEAYHRTVVFTEKTVPAQLRNQHQTKDGAWALIHVLEGKLAYRVIDPRRPRLDYLLTQKTLPAIIEPTILHEVEPCGAVRFFIEFYRLRKVS
;
A
#
# COMPACT_ATOMS: atom_id res chain seq x y z
N MET A 1 15.93 -3.81 5.15
CA MET A 1 15.65 -2.75 4.18
C MET A 1 14.50 -1.89 4.62
N THR A 2 14.61 -0.60 4.38
CA THR A 2 13.57 0.35 4.80
C THR A 2 12.59 0.61 3.66
N MET A 3 11.36 0.93 4.03
CA MET A 3 10.39 1.38 3.04
C MET A 3 10.78 2.74 2.49
N PRO A 4 10.39 3.05 1.23
CA PRO A 4 10.59 4.39 0.69
C PRO A 4 9.81 5.41 1.52
N ALA A 5 10.22 6.65 1.46
CA ALA A 5 9.52 7.74 2.12
C ALA A 5 8.49 8.34 1.16
N LEU A 6 7.34 8.74 1.71
CA LEU A 6 6.36 9.49 0.96
C LEU A 6 6.95 10.88 0.65
N PRO A 7 6.83 11.39 -0.58
CA PRO A 7 7.32 12.73 -0.90
C PRO A 7 6.73 13.80 0.01
N ARG A 8 7.52 14.82 0.34
CA ARG A 8 7.13 15.86 1.29
C ARG A 8 5.93 16.68 0.82
N ASP A 9 5.78 16.82 -0.49
CA ASP A 9 4.69 17.60 -1.09
C ASP A 9 3.55 16.72 -1.59
N ALA A 10 3.50 15.47 -1.15
CA ALA A 10 2.40 14.58 -1.50
C ALA A 10 1.11 15.01 -0.80
N GLU A 11 0.01 15.01 -1.55
CA GLU A 11 -1.32 15.32 -1.06
C GLU A 11 -2.25 14.14 -1.22
N ALA A 12 -2.99 13.80 -0.17
CA ALA A 12 -4.02 12.78 -0.25
C ALA A 12 -5.16 13.28 -1.14
N TYR A 13 -5.64 12.43 -2.05
CA TYR A 13 -6.77 12.80 -2.90
C TYR A 13 -7.87 11.75 -2.92
N HIS A 14 -7.63 10.55 -2.41
CA HIS A 14 -8.62 9.49 -2.42
C HIS A 14 -8.33 8.47 -1.33
N ARG A 15 -9.38 7.98 -0.72
CA ARG A 15 -9.30 6.92 0.29
C ARG A 15 -10.31 5.85 -0.08
N THR A 16 -9.90 4.59 -0.05
CA THR A 16 -10.82 3.48 -0.29
C THR A 16 -11.75 3.27 0.90
N VAL A 17 -12.78 2.46 0.68
CA VAL A 17 -13.54 1.88 1.79
C VAL A 17 -12.61 0.96 2.58
N VAL A 18 -13.05 0.57 3.78
CA VAL A 18 -12.30 -0.41 4.57
C VAL A 18 -12.55 -1.79 3.98
N PHE A 19 -11.45 -2.46 3.64
CA PHE A 19 -11.49 -3.85 3.16
C PHE A 19 -11.27 -4.81 4.31
N THR A 20 -11.82 -6.02 4.15
CA THR A 20 -11.58 -7.14 5.07
C THR A 20 -10.95 -8.29 4.29
N GLU A 21 -10.63 -9.38 4.98
CA GLU A 21 -10.14 -10.59 4.32
C GLU A 21 -11.15 -11.17 3.31
N LYS A 22 -12.43 -10.79 3.47
CA LYS A 22 -13.51 -11.25 2.58
C LYS A 22 -13.79 -10.30 1.43
N THR A 23 -13.42 -9.04 1.55
CA THR A 23 -13.76 -8.01 0.56
C THR A 23 -12.57 -7.44 -0.19
N VAL A 24 -11.35 -7.83 0.19
CA VAL A 24 -10.16 -7.33 -0.51
C VAL A 24 -10.25 -7.71 -2.00
N PRO A 25 -10.07 -6.73 -2.90
CA PRO A 25 -10.12 -7.03 -4.34
C PRO A 25 -9.03 -8.02 -4.73
N ALA A 26 -9.39 -8.99 -5.58
CA ALA A 26 -8.44 -9.99 -6.05
C ALA A 26 -7.21 -9.36 -6.70
N GLN A 27 -7.37 -8.21 -7.37
CA GLN A 27 -6.28 -7.47 -7.99
C GLN A 27 -5.18 -7.11 -7.02
N LEU A 28 -5.52 -6.75 -5.77
CA LEU A 28 -4.54 -6.37 -4.76
C LEU A 28 -3.73 -7.56 -4.26
N ARG A 29 -4.22 -8.77 -4.47
CA ARG A 29 -3.57 -9.99 -4.01
C ARG A 29 -2.57 -10.54 -5.03
N ASN A 30 -2.51 -9.96 -6.23
CA ASN A 30 -1.66 -10.44 -7.33
C ASN A 30 -1.03 -9.27 -8.08
N GLN A 31 0.29 -9.17 -8.06
CA GLN A 31 1.08 -8.27 -8.89
C GLN A 31 0.38 -6.95 -9.26
N HIS A 32 -0.06 -6.23 -8.24
CA HIS A 32 -0.76 -4.97 -8.43
C HIS A 32 0.24 -3.81 -8.47
N GLN A 33 -0.13 -2.75 -9.20
CA GLN A 33 0.65 -1.51 -9.21
C GLN A 33 -0.28 -0.31 -9.29
N THR A 34 0.18 0.82 -8.75
CA THR A 34 -0.53 2.08 -8.93
C THR A 34 -0.10 2.70 -10.25
N LYS A 35 -0.93 3.62 -10.75
CA LYS A 35 -0.57 4.34 -11.98
C LYS A 35 0.58 5.29 -11.72
N ASP A 36 1.21 5.75 -12.82
CA ASP A 36 2.28 6.72 -12.74
C ASP A 36 1.84 7.96 -11.96
N GLY A 37 2.70 8.43 -11.07
CA GLY A 37 2.41 9.59 -10.21
C GLY A 37 1.56 9.31 -8.99
N ALA A 38 0.99 8.12 -8.85
CA ALA A 38 0.13 7.79 -7.72
C ALA A 38 0.90 7.03 -6.64
N TRP A 39 1.08 7.67 -5.50
CA TRP A 39 1.61 7.04 -4.28
C TRP A 39 0.45 6.54 -3.44
N ALA A 40 0.71 5.62 -2.53
CA ALA A 40 -0.34 5.13 -1.63
C ALA A 40 0.23 4.73 -0.28
N LEU A 41 -0.65 4.76 0.72
CA LEU A 41 -0.37 4.22 2.05
C LEU A 41 -1.41 3.16 2.35
N ILE A 42 -0.94 2.02 2.88
CA ILE A 42 -1.84 0.97 3.37
C ILE A 42 -1.90 1.10 4.89
N HIS A 43 -3.10 1.37 5.40
CA HIS A 43 -3.35 1.51 6.84
C HIS A 43 -4.11 0.29 7.36
N VAL A 44 -3.51 -0.47 8.26
CA VAL A 44 -4.19 -1.61 8.89
C VAL A 44 -4.84 -1.15 10.18
N LEU A 45 -6.14 -1.38 10.31
CA LEU A 45 -6.92 -1.01 11.48
C LEU A 45 -7.01 -2.15 12.50
N GLU A 46 -7.08 -3.38 12.00
CA GLU A 46 -7.17 -4.58 12.83
C GLU A 46 -6.53 -5.76 12.09
N GLY A 47 -5.96 -6.68 12.84
CA GLY A 47 -5.42 -7.91 12.27
C GLY A 47 -4.08 -7.74 11.61
N LYS A 48 -3.80 -8.62 10.66
CA LYS A 48 -2.49 -8.70 10.01
C LYS A 48 -2.64 -8.79 8.50
N LEU A 49 -1.81 -8.03 7.79
CA LEU A 49 -1.80 -8.02 6.33
C LEU A 49 -0.35 -8.17 5.87
N ALA A 50 -0.06 -9.22 5.11
CA ALA A 50 1.25 -9.36 4.51
C ALA A 50 1.35 -8.42 3.32
N TYR A 51 2.46 -7.70 3.20
CA TYR A 51 2.71 -6.78 2.10
C TYR A 51 4.05 -7.12 1.48
N ARG A 52 4.08 -7.33 0.16
CA ARG A 52 5.28 -7.72 -0.56
C ARG A 52 5.53 -6.79 -1.74
N VAL A 53 6.77 -6.34 -1.88
CA VAL A 53 7.24 -5.66 -3.09
C VAL A 53 7.93 -6.74 -3.93
N ILE A 54 7.43 -6.94 -5.15
CA ILE A 54 7.87 -8.02 -6.03
C ILE A 54 8.39 -7.51 -7.38
N ASP A 55 8.56 -6.19 -7.50
CA ASP A 55 9.01 -5.56 -8.74
C ASP A 55 10.49 -5.78 -8.94
N PRO A 56 10.94 -6.22 -10.14
CA PRO A 56 12.37 -6.44 -10.40
C PRO A 56 13.20 -5.17 -10.32
N ARG A 57 12.58 -3.99 -10.37
CA ARG A 57 13.27 -2.70 -10.26
C ARG A 57 13.59 -2.32 -8.81
N ARG A 58 13.16 -3.12 -7.83
CA ARG A 58 13.37 -2.86 -6.41
C ARG A 58 13.84 -4.12 -5.70
N PRO A 59 14.60 -4.00 -4.62
CA PRO A 59 14.88 -5.15 -3.78
C PRO A 59 13.57 -5.73 -3.23
N ARG A 60 13.53 -7.05 -3.10
CA ARG A 60 12.37 -7.71 -2.53
C ARG A 60 12.13 -7.25 -1.11
N LEU A 61 10.88 -6.99 -0.79
CA LEU A 61 10.47 -6.51 0.51
C LEU A 61 9.26 -7.31 0.98
N ASP A 62 9.33 -7.82 2.21
CA ASP A 62 8.24 -8.57 2.83
C ASP A 62 7.97 -7.95 4.20
N TYR A 63 6.76 -7.44 4.41
CA TYR A 63 6.34 -6.87 5.69
C TYR A 63 5.06 -7.50 6.19
N LEU A 64 4.96 -7.62 7.50
CA LEU A 64 3.69 -7.94 8.14
C LEU A 64 3.15 -6.64 8.75
N LEU A 65 2.07 -6.14 8.18
CA LEU A 65 1.46 -4.90 8.62
C LEU A 65 0.41 -5.18 9.68
N THR A 66 0.44 -4.38 10.74
CA THR A 66 -0.57 -4.41 11.81
C THR A 66 -0.90 -2.97 12.18
N GLN A 67 -1.86 -2.77 13.09
CA GLN A 67 -2.17 -1.42 13.58
C GLN A 67 -1.01 -0.80 14.35
N LYS A 68 -0.03 -1.59 14.77
CA LYS A 68 1.13 -1.12 15.52
C LYS A 68 2.33 -0.81 14.64
N THR A 69 2.32 -1.23 13.38
CA THR A 69 3.40 -0.91 12.45
C THR A 69 3.10 0.40 11.74
N LEU A 70 4.14 0.98 11.13
CA LEU A 70 3.92 2.10 10.22
C LEU A 70 3.17 1.61 8.99
N PRO A 71 2.36 2.48 8.36
CA PRO A 71 1.70 2.13 7.10
C PRO A 71 2.71 1.75 6.03
N ALA A 72 2.33 0.85 5.13
CA ALA A 72 3.15 0.54 3.97
C ALA A 72 3.06 1.67 2.96
N ILE A 73 4.21 2.09 2.43
CA ILE A 73 4.28 3.15 1.43
C ILE A 73 4.48 2.51 0.07
N ILE A 74 3.54 2.75 -0.84
CA ILE A 74 3.55 2.20 -2.19
C ILE A 74 4.04 3.27 -3.16
N GLU A 75 5.16 2.97 -3.85
CA GLU A 75 5.68 3.84 -4.90
C GLU A 75 4.87 3.67 -6.19
N PRO A 76 4.75 4.74 -7.01
CA PRO A 76 4.06 4.63 -8.30
C PRO A 76 4.65 3.53 -9.17
N THR A 77 3.81 2.76 -9.82
CA THR A 77 4.13 1.73 -10.81
C THR A 77 4.90 0.51 -10.31
N ILE A 78 5.31 0.49 -9.04
CA ILE A 78 6.06 -0.63 -8.48
C ILE A 78 5.13 -1.79 -8.16
N LEU A 79 5.45 -2.97 -8.67
CA LEU A 79 4.63 -4.17 -8.47
C LEU A 79 4.68 -4.62 -7.02
N HIS A 80 3.51 -4.84 -6.46
CA HIS A 80 3.36 -5.30 -5.08
C HIS A 80 2.14 -6.20 -4.96
N GLU A 81 2.02 -6.86 -3.83
CA GLU A 81 0.83 -7.65 -3.53
C GLU A 81 0.59 -7.68 -2.03
N VAL A 82 -0.66 -7.92 -1.65
CA VAL A 82 -1.04 -8.07 -0.26
C VAL A 82 -1.73 -9.40 -0.05
N GLU A 83 -1.65 -9.91 1.17
CA GLU A 83 -2.33 -11.14 1.54
C GLU A 83 -2.82 -11.07 2.98
N PRO A 84 -4.14 -11.19 3.21
CA PRO A 84 -4.65 -11.25 4.57
C PRO A 84 -4.09 -12.45 5.34
N CYS A 85 -3.71 -12.21 6.59
CA CYS A 85 -3.25 -13.28 7.48
C CYS A 85 -4.33 -13.47 8.56
N GLY A 86 -5.42 -14.13 8.18
CA GLY A 86 -6.60 -14.23 9.02
C GLY A 86 -7.48 -13.00 8.90
N ALA A 87 -8.29 -12.71 9.90
CA ALA A 87 -9.18 -11.56 9.90
C ALA A 87 -8.38 -10.27 9.90
N VAL A 88 -8.75 -9.34 9.02
CA VAL A 88 -8.05 -8.07 8.86
C VAL A 88 -9.04 -6.98 8.46
N ARG A 89 -8.74 -5.75 8.84
CA ARG A 89 -9.43 -4.54 8.35
C ARG A 89 -8.37 -3.52 7.97
N PHE A 90 -8.44 -3.03 6.74
CA PHE A 90 -7.46 -2.05 6.24
C PHE A 90 -8.09 -1.18 5.17
N PHE A 91 -7.46 -0.04 4.91
CA PHE A 91 -7.85 0.82 3.78
C PHE A 91 -6.59 1.36 3.13
N ILE A 92 -6.76 1.89 1.92
CA ILE A 92 -5.67 2.46 1.14
C ILE A 92 -5.97 3.92 0.89
N GLU A 93 -4.98 4.75 1.13
CA GLU A 93 -5.07 6.18 0.91
C GLU A 93 -4.10 6.57 -0.18
N PHE A 94 -4.60 7.24 -1.24
CA PHE A 94 -3.81 7.60 -2.40
C PHE A 94 -3.37 9.05 -2.33
N TYR A 95 -2.14 9.29 -2.80
CA TYR A 95 -1.49 10.59 -2.80
C TYR A 95 -0.95 10.91 -4.18
N ARG A 96 -0.88 12.19 -4.47
CA ARG A 96 -0.22 12.71 -5.68
C ARG A 96 0.65 13.87 -5.28
N LEU A 97 1.63 14.19 -6.12
CA LEU A 97 2.46 15.34 -5.88
C LEU A 97 1.66 16.62 -6.12
N ARG A 98 1.87 17.59 -5.24
CA ARG A 98 1.26 18.89 -5.39
C ARG A 98 1.82 19.54 -6.64
N LYS A 99 0.96 20.03 -7.52
CA LYS A 99 1.41 20.74 -8.71
C LYS A 99 1.91 22.11 -8.30
N VAL A 100 3.14 22.41 -8.70
CA VAL A 100 3.69 23.74 -8.61
C VAL A 100 3.39 24.42 -9.93
N SER A 101 2.57 25.43 -9.89
CA SER A 101 2.24 26.18 -11.09
C SER A 101 3.23 27.33 -11.29
#